data_2cfc936d8cbca9d639b805f99292ee46
#
_entry.id   2cfc936d8cbca9d639b805f99292ee46
#
_cell.length_a   1.000
_cell.length_b   1.000
_cell.length_c   1.000
_cell.angle_alpha   90.00
_cell.angle_beta   90.00
_cell.angle_gamma   90.00
#
_symmetry.space_group_name_H-M   'P 1'
#
loop_
_entity.id
_entity.type
_entity.pdbx_description
1 polymer ?
#
loop_
_entity_poly.entity_id
_entity_poly.type
_entity_poly.pdbx_seq_one_letter_code
_entity_poly.pdbx_strand_id
1 'polypeptide(L)'
;MINKDVIKLASNTSNVGLENKYSHKISLKNSTCGDKITLELIANKKKISSMKYETVSCVYCEASASLLSKKIKNIKIKDIKNDFETLKKISIKKNGKIPKRLSGFNKLINSDNFNRFKCIFLPIDAVIKALKLWEKYSLFYLCSVFFQKF
;
A
#
# COMPACT_ATOMS: atom_id res chain seq x y z
N MET A 1 10.60 6.21 19.15
CA MET A 1 10.27 7.60 18.71
C MET A 1 9.90 7.57 17.22
N ILE A 2 8.81 8.22 16.83
CA ILE A 2 8.38 8.26 15.42
C ILE A 2 9.28 9.22 14.65
N ASN A 3 9.82 8.76 13.52
CA ASN A 3 10.69 9.56 12.68
C ASN A 3 9.95 10.78 12.08
N LYS A 4 10.61 11.94 12.04
CA LYS A 4 10.08 13.18 11.45
C LYS A 4 9.62 13.01 10.00
N ASP A 5 10.29 12.17 9.22
CA ASP A 5 9.90 11.86 7.85
C ASP A 5 8.53 11.16 7.75
N VAL A 6 8.24 10.25 8.68
CA VAL A 6 6.93 9.58 8.78
C VAL A 6 5.83 10.60 9.07
N ILE A 7 6.06 11.48 10.05
CA ILE A 7 5.11 12.54 10.40
C ILE A 7 4.87 13.47 9.20
N LYS A 8 5.93 13.90 8.51
CA LYS A 8 5.84 14.75 7.32
C LYS A 8 5.03 14.10 6.18
N LEU A 9 5.22 12.82 5.96
CA LEU A 9 4.43 12.08 4.97
C LEU A 9 2.96 11.99 5.36
N ALA A 10 2.67 11.67 6.62
CA ALA A 10 1.31 11.58 7.14
C ALA A 10 0.56 12.92 7.13
N SER A 11 1.27 14.02 7.35
CA SER A 11 0.70 15.37 7.37
C SER A 11 0.29 15.89 5.98
N ASN A 12 0.66 15.21 4.92
CA ASN A 12 0.28 15.61 3.57
C ASN A 12 -1.10 15.07 3.21
N THR A 13 -2.09 15.95 3.16
CA THR A 13 -3.51 15.63 2.98
C THR A 13 -4.02 15.88 1.55
N SER A 14 -3.14 16.09 0.57
CA SER A 14 -3.54 16.49 -0.79
C SER A 14 -4.49 15.51 -1.50
N ASN A 15 -4.49 14.23 -1.13
CA ASN A 15 -5.37 13.20 -1.69
C ASN A 15 -6.33 12.60 -0.66
N VAL A 16 -6.44 13.21 0.51
CA VAL A 16 -7.42 12.82 1.53
C VAL A 16 -8.82 13.30 1.13
N GLY A 17 -9.80 12.47 1.40
CA GLY A 17 -11.22 12.72 1.11
C GLY A 17 -11.73 11.95 -0.09
N LEU A 18 -12.87 11.29 0.09
CA LEU A 18 -13.56 10.56 -0.97
C LEU A 18 -14.41 11.53 -1.79
N GLU A 19 -14.36 11.41 -3.11
CA GLU A 19 -15.07 12.28 -4.05
C GLU A 19 -16.29 11.60 -4.69
N ASN A 20 -16.51 10.30 -4.42
CA ASN A 20 -17.52 9.46 -5.07
C ASN A 20 -17.39 9.41 -6.60
N LYS A 21 -16.19 9.63 -7.10
CA LYS A 21 -15.79 9.48 -8.51
C LYS A 21 -14.72 8.41 -8.60
N TYR A 22 -15.09 7.22 -9.04
CA TYR A 22 -14.17 6.09 -9.06
C TYR A 22 -14.58 5.04 -10.10
N SER A 23 -13.58 4.33 -10.58
CA SER A 23 -13.77 3.05 -11.28
C SER A 23 -13.69 1.86 -10.31
N HIS A 24 -12.94 2.02 -9.21
CA HIS A 24 -12.74 1.00 -8.18
C HIS A 24 -12.79 1.66 -6.80
N LYS A 25 -13.53 1.05 -5.87
CA LYS A 25 -13.61 1.46 -4.47
C LYS A 25 -13.49 0.25 -3.57
N ILE A 26 -12.74 0.38 -2.49
CA ILE A 26 -12.57 -0.68 -1.51
C ILE A 26 -12.38 -0.10 -0.11
N SER A 27 -12.88 -0.82 0.89
CA SER A 27 -12.52 -0.64 2.29
C SER A 27 -11.78 -1.87 2.78
N LEU A 28 -10.68 -1.66 3.47
CA LEU A 28 -9.86 -2.73 4.02
C LEU A 28 -9.49 -2.40 5.46
N LYS A 29 -9.57 -3.41 6.34
CA LYS A 29 -9.23 -3.28 7.75
C LYS A 29 -8.09 -4.24 8.09
N ASN A 30 -7.14 -3.75 8.88
CA ASN A 30 -6.12 -4.58 9.49
C ASN A 30 -6.66 -5.14 10.81
N SER A 31 -6.87 -6.44 10.87
CA SER A 31 -7.42 -7.11 12.06
C SER A 31 -6.48 -7.06 13.28
N THR A 32 -5.18 -6.87 13.08
CA THR A 32 -4.19 -6.86 14.16
C THR A 32 -4.19 -5.54 14.94
N CYS A 33 -4.22 -4.39 14.24
CA CYS A 33 -4.15 -3.06 14.87
C CYS A 33 -5.45 -2.26 14.76
N GLY A 34 -6.43 -2.74 13.99
CA GLY A 34 -7.69 -2.05 13.78
C GLY A 34 -7.64 -0.90 12.76
N ASP A 35 -6.49 -0.64 12.16
CA ASP A 35 -6.37 0.36 11.09
C ASP A 35 -7.34 0.04 9.95
N LYS A 36 -8.00 1.07 9.44
CA LYS A 36 -8.94 0.97 8.32
C LYS A 36 -8.62 2.01 7.26
N ILE A 37 -8.64 1.60 6.01
CA ILE A 37 -8.57 2.49 4.86
C ILE A 37 -9.77 2.25 3.94
N THR A 38 -10.34 3.34 3.42
CA THR A 38 -11.23 3.32 2.27
C THR A 38 -10.57 4.12 1.16
N LEU A 39 -10.45 3.55 -0.02
CA LEU A 39 -9.87 4.23 -1.17
C LEU A 39 -10.75 4.16 -2.40
N GLU A 40 -10.62 5.19 -3.23
CA GLU A 40 -11.22 5.33 -4.54
C GLU A 40 -10.12 5.49 -5.58
N LEU A 41 -10.15 4.63 -6.60
CA LEU A 41 -9.24 4.70 -7.73
C LEU A 41 -10.01 5.08 -8.99
N ILE A 42 -9.40 5.92 -9.81
CA ILE A 42 -9.78 6.08 -11.21
C ILE A 42 -8.69 5.37 -12.02
N ALA A 43 -9.03 4.24 -12.60
CA ALA A 43 -8.11 3.42 -13.38
C ALA A 43 -8.83 2.78 -14.56
N ASN A 44 -8.09 2.55 -15.64
CA ASN A 44 -8.52 1.71 -16.75
C ASN A 44 -7.63 0.45 -16.81
N LYS A 45 -7.78 -0.38 -17.84
CA LYS A 45 -6.97 -1.60 -18.01
C LYS A 45 -5.47 -1.34 -18.15
N LYS A 46 -5.04 -0.12 -18.45
CA LYS A 46 -3.64 0.23 -18.73
C LYS A 46 -2.97 0.97 -17.58
N LYS A 47 -3.63 1.95 -16.98
CA LYS A 47 -3.02 2.85 -15.98
C LYS A 47 -3.98 3.31 -14.89
N ILE A 48 -3.41 3.77 -13.79
CA ILE A 48 -4.10 4.44 -12.69
C ILE A 48 -3.99 5.95 -12.91
N SER A 49 -5.12 6.65 -12.91
CA SER A 49 -5.17 8.11 -13.11
C SER A 49 -5.17 8.88 -11.78
N SER A 50 -5.85 8.35 -10.77
CA SER A 50 -5.89 8.98 -9.45
C SER A 50 -6.20 7.98 -8.33
N MET A 51 -5.83 8.36 -7.11
CA MET A 51 -6.21 7.70 -5.87
C MET A 51 -6.62 8.75 -4.85
N LYS A 52 -7.81 8.58 -4.28
CA LYS A 52 -8.31 9.32 -3.11
C LYS A 52 -8.55 8.33 -1.99
N TYR A 53 -8.41 8.78 -0.75
CA TYR A 53 -8.55 7.89 0.39
C TYR A 53 -9.02 8.60 1.66
N GLU A 54 -9.57 7.80 2.56
CA GLU A 54 -9.80 8.14 3.97
C GLU A 54 -9.28 7.01 4.85
N THR A 55 -8.71 7.36 5.99
CA THR A 55 -8.21 6.39 6.96
C THR A 55 -8.72 6.69 8.36
N VAL A 56 -8.89 5.62 9.14
CA VAL A 56 -8.92 5.65 10.60
C VAL A 56 -7.79 4.73 11.04
N SER A 57 -6.61 5.30 11.27
CA SER A 57 -5.38 4.51 11.33
C SER A 57 -4.25 5.16 12.11
N CYS A 58 -3.19 4.40 12.33
CA CYS A 58 -1.94 4.92 12.88
C CYS A 58 -1.19 5.78 11.85
N VAL A 59 -0.22 6.55 12.34
CA VAL A 59 0.61 7.45 11.52
C VAL A 59 1.35 6.74 10.37
N TYR A 60 1.72 5.47 10.54
CA TYR A 60 2.42 4.70 9.49
C TYR A 60 1.52 4.33 8.33
N CYS A 61 0.27 3.95 8.61
CA CYS A 61 -0.73 3.68 7.57
C CYS A 61 -1.07 4.98 6.83
N GLU A 62 -1.29 6.08 7.55
CA GLU A 62 -1.55 7.40 6.98
C GLU A 62 -0.39 7.86 6.08
N ALA A 63 0.85 7.76 6.56
CA ALA A 63 2.05 8.11 5.78
C ALA A 63 2.16 7.27 4.50
N SER A 64 1.88 5.98 4.59
CA SER A 64 1.89 5.07 3.44
C SER A 64 0.80 5.43 2.43
N ALA A 65 -0.43 5.68 2.88
CA ALA A 65 -1.54 6.06 2.00
C ALA A 65 -1.27 7.40 1.30
N SER A 66 -0.77 8.37 2.03
CA SER A 66 -0.37 9.67 1.49
C SER A 66 0.69 9.54 0.40
N LEU A 67 1.77 8.83 0.68
CA LEU A 67 2.87 8.63 -0.27
C LEU A 67 2.40 7.84 -1.50
N LEU A 68 1.65 6.75 -1.28
CA LEU A 68 1.15 5.89 -2.34
C LEU A 68 0.23 6.67 -3.30
N SER A 69 -0.71 7.44 -2.77
CA SER A 69 -1.66 8.21 -3.57
C SER A 69 -0.99 9.20 -4.54
N LYS A 70 0.19 9.71 -4.17
CA LYS A 70 0.99 10.57 -5.04
C LYS A 70 1.79 9.77 -6.06
N LYS A 71 2.42 8.68 -5.62
CA LYS A 71 3.34 7.90 -6.46
C LYS A 71 2.62 7.07 -7.51
N ILE A 72 1.39 6.63 -7.22
CA ILE A 72 0.62 5.74 -8.10
C ILE A 72 0.00 6.44 -9.31
N LYS A 73 -0.10 7.77 -9.26
CA LYS A 73 -0.72 8.58 -10.34
C LYS A 73 0.04 8.41 -11.65
N ASN A 74 -0.70 8.10 -12.72
CA ASN A 74 -0.21 7.91 -14.08
C ASN A 74 0.76 6.71 -14.28
N ILE A 75 0.83 5.79 -13.32
CA ILE A 75 1.61 4.56 -13.47
C ILE A 75 0.79 3.50 -14.22
N LYS A 76 1.46 2.75 -15.10
CA LYS A 76 0.87 1.60 -15.78
C LYS A 76 0.58 0.47 -14.77
N ILE A 77 -0.56 -0.19 -14.94
CA ILE A 77 -0.97 -1.32 -14.05
C ILE A 77 0.11 -2.41 -13.98
N LYS A 78 0.72 -2.75 -15.12
CA LYS A 78 1.81 -3.74 -15.18
C LYS A 78 3.01 -3.33 -14.32
N ASP A 79 3.39 -2.06 -14.38
CA ASP A 79 4.57 -1.55 -13.67
C ASP A 79 4.31 -1.50 -12.16
N ILE A 80 3.14 -1.02 -11.73
CA ILE A 80 2.81 -0.99 -10.30
C ILE A 80 2.68 -2.38 -9.71
N LYS A 81 2.18 -3.34 -10.49
CA LYS A 81 2.14 -4.75 -10.06
C LYS A 81 3.53 -5.27 -9.74
N ASN A 82 4.50 -5.09 -10.65
CA ASN A 82 5.89 -5.51 -10.45
C ASN A 82 6.53 -4.81 -9.25
N ASP A 83 6.27 -3.51 -9.07
CA ASP A 83 6.79 -2.73 -7.95
C ASP A 83 6.22 -3.23 -6.62
N PHE A 84 4.93 -3.54 -6.54
CA PHE A 84 4.30 -4.09 -5.34
C PHE A 84 4.82 -5.49 -4.99
N GLU A 85 5.05 -6.34 -6.00
CA GLU A 85 5.70 -7.65 -5.78
C GLU A 85 7.10 -7.48 -5.19
N THR A 86 7.86 -6.50 -5.66
CA THR A 86 9.19 -6.17 -5.11
C THR A 86 9.09 -5.71 -3.66
N LEU A 87 8.17 -4.79 -3.33
CA LEU A 87 7.96 -4.34 -1.96
C LEU A 87 7.58 -5.50 -1.03
N LYS A 88 6.70 -6.39 -1.48
CA LYS A 88 6.32 -7.58 -0.69
C LYS A 88 7.51 -8.51 -0.43
N LYS A 89 8.35 -8.74 -1.43
CA LYS A 89 9.59 -9.52 -1.24
C LYS A 89 10.52 -8.87 -0.22
N ILE A 90 10.69 -7.55 -0.27
CA ILE A 90 11.49 -6.80 0.71
C ILE A 90 10.91 -6.95 2.11
N SER A 91 9.58 -6.91 2.27
CA SER A 91 8.94 -7.06 3.58
C SER A 91 9.17 -8.43 4.21
N ILE A 92 9.27 -9.48 3.38
CA ILE A 92 9.50 -10.86 3.84
C ILE A 92 10.98 -11.08 4.12
N LYS A 93 11.85 -10.75 3.15
CA LYS A 93 13.30 -10.99 3.23
C LYS A 93 14.03 -9.97 4.08
N LYS A 94 13.39 -8.85 4.42
CA LYS A 94 13.94 -7.72 5.17
C LYS A 94 15.18 -7.10 4.51
N ASN A 95 15.35 -7.31 3.22
CA ASN A 95 16.40 -6.71 2.40
C ASN A 95 15.91 -6.47 0.98
N GLY A 96 16.60 -5.60 0.26
CA GLY A 96 16.31 -5.28 -1.13
C GLY A 96 16.25 -3.77 -1.38
N LYS A 97 16.13 -3.41 -2.66
CA LYS A 97 16.08 -2.03 -3.11
C LYS A 97 14.66 -1.62 -3.48
N ILE A 98 14.20 -0.51 -2.91
CA ILE A 98 12.89 0.07 -3.23
C ILE A 98 12.85 0.48 -4.71
N PRO A 99 11.79 0.11 -5.46
CA PRO A 99 11.63 0.55 -6.84
C PRO A 99 11.66 2.09 -6.98
N LYS A 100 12.32 2.60 -8.03
CA LYS A 100 12.44 4.06 -8.26
C LYS A 100 11.08 4.78 -8.28
N ARG A 101 10.06 4.18 -8.91
CA ARG A 101 8.71 4.75 -8.97
C ARG A 101 8.07 4.93 -7.59
N LEU A 102 8.44 4.09 -6.64
CA LEU A 102 7.98 4.13 -5.24
C LEU A 102 9.05 4.71 -4.30
N SER A 103 9.94 5.57 -4.81
CA SER A 103 10.92 6.28 -3.99
C SER A 103 10.21 7.03 -2.84
N GLY A 104 10.82 7.04 -1.67
CA GLY A 104 10.21 7.55 -0.44
C GLY A 104 9.70 6.44 0.47
N PHE A 105 9.29 5.27 -0.07
CA PHE A 105 8.93 4.12 0.75
C PHE A 105 10.10 3.55 1.57
N ASN A 106 11.35 3.85 1.21
CA ASN A 106 12.51 3.55 2.04
C ASN A 106 12.46 4.22 3.43
N LYS A 107 11.73 5.32 3.56
CA LYS A 107 11.49 5.99 4.85
C LYS A 107 10.50 5.21 5.74
N LEU A 108 9.69 4.37 5.16
CA LEU A 108 8.68 3.54 5.82
C LEU A 108 9.12 2.08 5.92
N ILE A 109 9.64 1.52 4.83
CA ILE A 109 10.06 0.12 4.73
C ILE A 109 11.56 0.03 5.01
N ASN A 110 11.90 -0.08 6.28
CA ASN A 110 13.27 -0.21 6.79
C ASN A 110 13.27 -1.02 8.10
N SER A 111 14.47 -1.34 8.62
CA SER A 111 14.63 -2.16 9.82
C SER A 111 13.94 -1.60 11.06
N ASP A 112 13.88 -0.29 11.20
CA ASP A 112 13.31 0.37 12.38
C ASP A 112 11.78 0.23 12.45
N ASN A 113 11.15 -0.07 11.33
CA ASN A 113 9.69 -0.14 11.17
C ASN A 113 9.16 -1.56 10.92
N PHE A 114 9.93 -2.62 11.13
CA PHE A 114 9.49 -3.99 10.86
C PHE A 114 8.18 -4.37 11.56
N ASN A 115 8.00 -3.93 12.80
CA ASN A 115 6.78 -4.17 13.56
C ASN A 115 5.56 -3.37 13.05
N ARG A 116 5.77 -2.44 12.12
CA ARG A 116 4.73 -1.59 11.49
C ARG A 116 4.42 -1.98 10.05
N PHE A 117 5.07 -2.99 9.50
CA PHE A 117 4.88 -3.38 8.10
C PHE A 117 3.42 -3.71 7.76
N LYS A 118 2.67 -4.33 8.67
CA LYS A 118 1.23 -4.58 8.46
C LYS A 118 0.43 -3.29 8.26
N CYS A 119 0.77 -2.22 8.99
CA CYS A 119 0.14 -0.90 8.83
C CYS A 119 0.59 -0.23 7.53
N ILE A 120 1.90 -0.27 7.23
CA ILE A 120 2.50 0.33 6.03
C ILE A 120 1.97 -0.32 4.75
N PHE A 121 1.77 -1.65 4.76
CA PHE A 121 1.28 -2.39 3.60
C PHE A 121 -0.24 -2.35 3.41
N LEU A 122 -1.03 -1.90 4.39
CA LEU A 122 -2.49 -1.86 4.29
C LEU A 122 -3.00 -1.07 3.07
N PRO A 123 -2.51 0.15 2.77
CA PRO A 123 -2.90 0.88 1.56
C PRO A 123 -2.49 0.17 0.27
N ILE A 124 -1.31 -0.46 0.24
CA ILE A 124 -0.81 -1.23 -0.90
C ILE A 124 -1.72 -2.44 -1.14
N ASP A 125 -2.07 -3.18 -0.09
CA ASP A 125 -2.98 -4.33 -0.16
C ASP A 125 -4.37 -3.92 -0.64
N ALA A 126 -4.85 -2.75 -0.23
CA ALA A 126 -6.11 -2.20 -0.69
C ALA A 126 -6.10 -1.93 -2.21
N VAL A 127 -5.04 -1.34 -2.75
CA VAL A 127 -4.88 -1.14 -4.21
C VAL A 127 -4.82 -2.48 -4.95
N ILE A 128 -4.05 -3.43 -4.44
CA ILE A 128 -3.92 -4.76 -5.02
C ILE A 128 -5.29 -5.44 -5.13
N LYS A 129 -6.09 -5.40 -4.06
CA LYS A 129 -7.43 -5.99 -4.02
C LYS A 129 -8.42 -5.23 -4.92
N ALA A 130 -8.39 -3.90 -4.91
CA ALA A 130 -9.27 -3.08 -5.75
C ALA A 130 -9.06 -3.37 -7.23
N LEU A 131 -7.82 -3.50 -7.67
CA LEU A 131 -7.46 -3.76 -9.07
C LEU A 131 -7.36 -5.26 -9.41
N LYS A 132 -7.60 -6.15 -8.46
CA LYS A 132 -7.51 -7.61 -8.62
C LYS A 132 -6.18 -8.06 -9.24
N LEU A 133 -5.07 -7.46 -8.80
CA LEU A 133 -3.76 -7.68 -9.42
C LEU A 133 -3.24 -9.10 -9.29
N TRP A 134 -3.75 -9.89 -8.34
CA TRP A 134 -3.24 -11.22 -8.00
C TRP A 134 -4.29 -12.34 -8.05
N GLU A 135 -5.37 -12.19 -8.80
CA GLU A 135 -6.38 -13.26 -8.94
C GLU A 135 -5.79 -14.59 -9.46
N LYS A 136 -4.68 -14.55 -10.21
CA LYS A 136 -3.99 -15.75 -10.71
C LYS A 136 -3.03 -16.40 -9.70
N TYR A 137 -2.74 -15.77 -8.56
CA TYR A 137 -1.74 -16.23 -7.58
C TYR A 137 -2.33 -16.60 -6.21
N SER A 138 -3.65 -16.49 -6.05
CA SER A 138 -4.34 -16.78 -4.79
C SER A 138 -4.11 -18.21 -4.29
N LEU A 139 -3.91 -19.18 -5.19
CA LEU A 139 -3.65 -20.58 -4.85
C LEU A 139 -2.23 -20.84 -4.31
N PHE A 140 -1.22 -20.04 -4.74
CA PHE A 140 0.16 -20.23 -4.28
C PHE A 140 0.45 -19.52 -2.94
N TYR A 141 -0.24 -18.41 -2.65
CA TYR A 141 0.00 -17.65 -1.42
C TYR A 141 -0.70 -18.24 -0.19
N LEU A 142 -1.83 -18.91 -0.37
CA LEU A 142 -2.49 -19.66 0.70
C LEU A 142 -1.64 -20.84 1.19
N CYS A 143 -0.84 -21.46 0.33
CA CYS A 143 0.06 -22.55 0.72
C CYS A 143 1.25 -22.08 1.55
N SER A 144 1.83 -20.88 1.27
CA SER A 144 3.02 -20.43 2.00
C SER A 144 2.71 -19.83 3.38
N VAL A 145 1.50 -19.30 3.58
CA VAL A 145 1.06 -18.78 4.88
C VAL A 145 0.58 -19.90 5.81
N PHE A 146 0.09 -21.01 5.24
CA PHE A 146 -0.33 -22.19 6.02
C PHE A 146 0.85 -23.07 6.48
N PHE A 147 2.02 -22.99 5.81
CA PHE A 147 3.19 -23.80 6.17
C PHE A 147 4.08 -23.19 7.25
N GLN A 148 3.82 -21.97 7.70
CA GLN A 148 4.58 -21.32 8.80
C GLN A 148 3.91 -21.43 10.18
N LYS A 149 2.94 -22.35 10.35
CA LYS A 149 2.30 -22.63 11.65
C LYS A 149 2.67 -23.99 12.24
N PHE A 150 3.77 -24.55 11.81
CA PHE A 150 4.35 -25.72 12.50
C PHE A 150 5.84 -25.58 12.64
#